data_002ffdbe7c31bedff2c1190b7635a544
#
_entry.id   002ffdbe7c31bedff2c1190b7635a544
#
_cell.length_a   1.000
_cell.length_b   1.000
_cell.length_c   1.000
_cell.angle_alpha   90.00
_cell.angle_beta   90.00
_cell.angle_gamma   90.00
#
_symmetry.space_group_name_H-M   'P 1'
#
loop_
_entity.id
_entity.type
_entity.pdbx_description
1 polymer ?
#
loop_
_entity_poly.entity_id
_entity_poly.type
_entity_poly.pdbx_seq_one_letter_code
_entity_poly.pdbx_strand_id
1 'polypeptide(L)'
;MRILIWGMMLFTSLHVYSATLPGFKGNLADKIHPSLKMALLKEEMISDTSYISLLEIKAIEKLELQTDFRVWDRQSRKSCSFKISSLEGLEYFTSLRYLEIEGRRRDTILHIPSFSVFKELRELKIKDFYLPAVDVSGCRDLVSFTCTGCGLETLDLRKNIYLQKLD
;
A
#
# COMPACT_ATOMS: atom_id res chain seq x y z
N MET A 1 -7.83 -32.12 -6.77
CA MET A 1 -7.43 -31.79 -8.15
C MET A 1 -8.60 -31.06 -8.83
N ARG A 2 -8.82 -29.83 -8.45
CA ARG A 2 -9.79 -28.90 -9.08
C ARG A 2 -9.40 -27.49 -8.67
N ILE A 3 -9.55 -26.55 -9.58
CA ILE A 3 -9.36 -25.10 -9.46
C ILE A 3 -7.96 -24.64 -9.87
N LEU A 4 -7.72 -24.50 -11.18
CA LEU A 4 -6.65 -23.66 -11.73
C LEU A 4 -6.85 -23.36 -13.23
N ILE A 5 -8.11 -23.11 -13.67
CA ILE A 5 -8.38 -22.75 -15.09
C ILE A 5 -9.29 -21.51 -15.24
N TRP A 6 -9.67 -20.82 -14.18
CA TRP A 6 -10.58 -19.66 -14.31
C TRP A 6 -9.91 -18.29 -14.21
N GLY A 7 -8.60 -18.23 -13.97
CA GLY A 7 -7.87 -16.95 -13.83
C GLY A 7 -7.43 -16.28 -15.14
N MET A 8 -7.46 -16.98 -16.28
CA MET A 8 -6.80 -16.49 -17.49
C MET A 8 -7.72 -15.93 -18.59
N MET A 9 -9.05 -16.00 -18.45
CA MET A 9 -9.97 -15.55 -19.50
C MET A 9 -10.78 -14.28 -19.20
N LEU A 10 -10.67 -13.71 -17.99
CA LEU A 10 -11.38 -12.46 -17.66
C LEU A 10 -10.51 -11.20 -17.81
N PHE A 11 -9.19 -11.36 -18.03
CA PHE A 11 -8.27 -10.22 -18.09
C PHE A 11 -8.29 -9.44 -19.42
N THR A 12 -8.81 -10.01 -20.50
CA THR A 12 -8.80 -9.31 -21.81
C THR A 12 -10.02 -8.41 -22.03
N SER A 13 -11.07 -8.52 -21.25
CA SER A 13 -12.30 -7.74 -21.45
C SER A 13 -12.41 -6.48 -20.57
N LEU A 14 -11.71 -6.42 -19.42
CA LEU A 14 -11.72 -5.22 -18.57
C LEU A 14 -10.84 -4.08 -19.11
N HIS A 15 -9.78 -4.40 -19.85
CA HIS A 15 -8.89 -3.40 -20.44
C HIS A 15 -9.58 -2.52 -21.50
N VAL A 16 -10.61 -3.04 -22.19
CA VAL A 16 -11.33 -2.30 -23.23
C VAL A 16 -12.41 -1.39 -22.64
N TYR A 17 -12.95 -1.71 -21.47
CA TYR A 17 -14.03 -0.92 -20.86
C TYR A 17 -13.56 0.32 -20.09
N SER A 18 -12.35 0.34 -19.57
CA SER A 18 -11.87 1.50 -18.81
C SER A 18 -11.43 2.66 -19.70
N ALA A 19 -11.08 2.38 -20.96
CA ALA A 19 -10.64 3.41 -21.93
C ALA A 19 -11.79 4.23 -22.54
N THR A 20 -13.05 3.84 -22.33
CA THR A 20 -14.21 4.43 -23.03
C THR A 20 -15.21 5.17 -22.13
N LEU A 21 -14.97 5.23 -20.81
CA LEU A 21 -15.83 6.04 -19.94
C LEU A 21 -15.42 7.52 -19.99
N PRO A 22 -16.28 8.44 -20.46
CA PRO A 22 -15.97 9.86 -20.48
C PRO A 22 -15.89 10.38 -19.03
N GLY A 23 -14.70 10.81 -18.63
CA GLY A 23 -14.41 11.36 -17.29
C GLY A 23 -13.22 10.73 -16.58
N PHE A 24 -12.70 9.61 -17.02
CA PHE A 24 -11.55 8.94 -16.43
C PHE A 24 -10.23 9.42 -17.04
N LYS A 25 -9.80 10.62 -16.64
CA LYS A 25 -8.44 11.12 -16.91
C LYS A 25 -7.56 10.83 -15.70
N GLY A 26 -6.80 9.74 -15.73
CA GLY A 26 -5.79 9.57 -14.72
C GLY A 26 -5.27 8.14 -14.60
N ASN A 27 -4.30 7.80 -15.43
CA ASN A 27 -3.39 6.71 -15.11
C ASN A 27 -2.47 7.14 -13.97
N LEU A 28 -2.54 6.45 -12.83
CA LEU A 28 -1.67 6.70 -11.68
C LEU A 28 -0.36 5.90 -11.74
N ALA A 29 -0.13 5.11 -12.79
CA ALA A 29 1.06 4.29 -12.89
C ALA A 29 2.36 5.09 -12.79
N ASP A 30 2.40 6.29 -13.35
CA ASP A 30 3.58 7.18 -13.28
C ASP A 30 3.71 7.93 -11.95
N LYS A 31 2.69 7.85 -11.09
CA LYS A 31 2.65 8.50 -9.77
C LYS A 31 2.99 7.56 -8.62
N ILE A 32 3.01 6.26 -8.89
CA ILE A 32 3.30 5.23 -7.88
C ILE A 32 4.68 4.66 -8.16
N HIS A 33 5.52 4.64 -7.14
CA HIS A 33 6.90 4.14 -7.27
C HIS A 33 6.91 2.68 -7.77
N PRO A 34 7.82 2.31 -8.67
CA PRO A 34 7.87 0.96 -9.26
C PRO A 34 7.92 -0.17 -8.24
N SER A 35 8.66 -0.01 -7.14
CA SER A 35 8.74 -1.03 -6.09
C SER A 35 7.43 -1.21 -5.33
N LEU A 36 6.66 -0.14 -5.12
CA LEU A 36 5.33 -0.21 -4.52
C LEU A 36 4.34 -0.87 -5.49
N LYS A 37 4.39 -0.56 -6.79
CA LYS A 37 3.57 -1.23 -7.81
C LYS A 37 3.77 -2.75 -7.82
N MET A 38 5.03 -3.20 -7.70
CA MET A 38 5.34 -4.63 -7.65
C MET A 38 4.76 -5.31 -6.40
N ALA A 39 4.77 -4.64 -5.26
CA ALA A 39 4.13 -5.15 -4.05
C ALA A 39 2.61 -5.23 -4.21
N LEU A 40 1.98 -4.19 -4.75
CA LEU A 40 0.53 -4.15 -5.01
C LEU A 40 0.09 -5.23 -6.01
N LEU A 41 0.89 -5.46 -7.05
CA LEU A 41 0.64 -6.52 -8.02
C LEU A 41 0.76 -7.92 -7.40
N LYS A 42 1.75 -8.12 -6.54
CA LYS A 42 1.94 -9.38 -5.80
C LYS A 42 0.74 -9.71 -4.90
N GLU A 43 0.19 -8.69 -4.24
CA GLU A 43 -0.98 -8.83 -3.36
C GLU A 43 -2.32 -8.77 -4.13
N GLU A 44 -2.27 -8.83 -5.47
CA GLU A 44 -3.44 -8.78 -6.37
C GLU A 44 -4.33 -7.54 -6.16
N MET A 45 -3.75 -6.46 -5.62
CA MET A 45 -4.45 -5.18 -5.38
C MET A 45 -4.60 -4.37 -6.66
N ILE A 46 -3.71 -4.57 -7.63
CA ILE A 46 -3.76 -3.99 -8.97
C ILE A 46 -3.59 -5.09 -10.02
N SER A 47 -4.17 -4.90 -11.18
CA SER A 47 -4.12 -5.87 -12.28
C SER A 47 -2.93 -5.69 -13.21
N ASP A 48 -2.38 -4.47 -13.28
CA ASP A 48 -1.30 -4.08 -14.19
C ASP A 48 -0.45 -2.97 -13.57
N THR A 49 0.83 -2.95 -13.90
CA THR A 49 1.78 -1.90 -13.45
C THR A 49 1.89 -0.74 -14.45
N SER A 50 1.39 -0.89 -15.67
CA SER A 50 1.42 0.14 -16.72
C SER A 50 0.19 1.04 -16.71
N TYR A 51 -0.92 0.54 -16.16
CA TYR A 51 -2.14 1.29 -16.00
C TYR A 51 -2.79 1.01 -14.64
N ILE A 52 -2.91 2.04 -13.82
CA ILE A 52 -3.52 1.97 -12.49
C ILE A 52 -4.59 3.04 -12.42
N SER A 53 -5.84 2.62 -12.26
CA SER A 53 -6.95 3.55 -12.19
C SER A 53 -7.16 4.06 -10.76
N LEU A 54 -7.67 5.29 -10.64
CA LEU A 54 -8.05 5.83 -9.33
C LEU A 54 -9.17 5.02 -8.67
N LEU A 55 -10.02 4.33 -9.46
CA LEU A 55 -11.09 3.47 -8.91
C LEU A 55 -10.52 2.22 -8.25
N GLU A 56 -9.52 1.57 -8.87
CA GLU A 56 -8.83 0.43 -8.24
C GLU A 56 -8.22 0.84 -6.90
N ILE A 57 -7.48 1.96 -6.90
CA ILE A 57 -6.85 2.47 -5.70
C ILE A 57 -7.86 2.84 -4.61
N LYS A 58 -8.96 3.49 -4.95
CA LYS A 58 -10.00 3.86 -3.99
C LYS A 58 -10.84 2.69 -3.48
N ALA A 59 -10.81 1.55 -4.14
CA ALA A 59 -11.45 0.34 -3.65
C ALA A 59 -10.64 -0.37 -2.55
N ILE A 60 -9.37 0.04 -2.35
CA ILE A 60 -8.48 -0.58 -1.38
C ILE A 60 -8.70 0.08 -0.01
N GLU A 61 -9.36 -0.63 0.89
CA GLU A 61 -9.60 -0.21 2.27
C GLU A 61 -8.58 -0.82 3.25
N LYS A 62 -7.94 -1.93 2.87
CA LYS A 62 -6.95 -2.64 3.67
C LYS A 62 -5.70 -2.89 2.84
N LEU A 63 -4.54 -2.53 3.40
CA LEU A 63 -3.25 -2.73 2.75
C LEU A 63 -2.23 -3.24 3.75
N GLU A 64 -1.60 -4.37 3.43
CA GLU A 64 -0.50 -4.97 4.16
C GLU A 64 0.73 -5.01 3.25
N LEU A 65 1.80 -4.33 3.64
CA LEU A 65 3.03 -4.24 2.86
C LEU A 65 4.18 -4.86 3.63
N GLN A 66 4.85 -5.81 3.02
CA GLN A 66 6.17 -6.28 3.45
C GLN A 66 7.24 -5.58 2.60
N THR A 67 8.21 -4.95 3.26
CA THR A 67 9.25 -4.19 2.55
C THR A 67 10.21 -5.07 1.75
N ASP A 68 10.31 -6.36 2.09
CA ASP A 68 11.12 -7.35 1.36
C ASP A 68 10.24 -8.57 1.05
N PHE A 69 10.04 -8.86 -0.22
CA PHE A 69 9.20 -9.96 -0.66
C PHE A 69 9.81 -10.69 -1.86
N ARG A 70 9.33 -11.90 -2.11
CA ARG A 70 9.77 -12.72 -3.23
C ARG A 70 8.61 -12.98 -4.19
N VAL A 71 8.91 -12.91 -5.47
CA VAL A 71 7.99 -13.28 -6.54
C VAL A 71 8.61 -14.45 -7.32
N TRP A 72 7.82 -15.49 -7.54
CA TRP A 72 8.23 -16.62 -8.37
C TRP A 72 7.96 -16.30 -9.84
N ASP A 73 9.01 -16.16 -10.62
CA ASP A 73 8.90 -16.02 -12.08
C ASP A 73 8.76 -17.41 -12.73
N ARG A 74 7.60 -17.65 -13.32
CA ARG A 74 7.27 -18.93 -13.95
C ARG A 74 8.07 -19.19 -15.23
N GLN A 75 8.48 -18.12 -15.94
CA GLN A 75 9.22 -18.25 -17.21
C GLN A 75 10.67 -18.63 -16.93
N SER A 76 11.34 -17.92 -16.06
CA SER A 76 12.74 -18.18 -15.69
C SER A 76 12.90 -19.31 -14.69
N ARG A 77 11.81 -19.78 -14.05
CA ARG A 77 11.79 -20.73 -12.93
C ARG A 77 12.72 -20.29 -11.77
N LYS A 78 12.76 -19.00 -11.52
CA LYS A 78 13.57 -18.40 -10.44
C LYS A 78 12.72 -17.58 -9.50
N SER A 79 13.16 -17.51 -8.25
CA SER A 79 12.60 -16.58 -7.28
C SER A 79 13.38 -15.27 -7.35
N CYS A 80 12.69 -14.20 -7.65
CA CYS A 80 13.23 -12.84 -7.62
C CYS A 80 12.87 -12.16 -6.30
N SER A 81 13.87 -11.58 -5.63
CA SER A 81 13.64 -10.76 -4.43
C SER A 81 13.38 -9.32 -4.85
N PHE A 82 12.37 -8.73 -4.25
CA PHE A 82 12.04 -7.31 -4.42
C PHE A 82 12.08 -6.63 -3.07
N LYS A 83 12.50 -5.36 -3.08
CA LYS A 83 12.49 -4.51 -1.90
C LYS A 83 11.72 -3.23 -2.21
N ILE A 84 10.80 -2.85 -1.32
CA ILE A 84 10.15 -1.54 -1.39
C ILE A 84 11.18 -0.50 -0.96
N SER A 85 11.57 0.37 -1.88
CA SER A 85 12.53 1.45 -1.63
C SER A 85 11.86 2.81 -1.45
N SER A 86 10.60 2.93 -1.82
CA SER A 86 9.81 4.15 -1.67
C SER A 86 8.32 3.80 -1.57
N LEU A 87 7.59 4.55 -0.76
CA LEU A 87 6.13 4.53 -0.66
C LEU A 87 5.48 5.69 -1.41
N GLU A 88 6.21 6.33 -2.32
CA GLU A 88 5.66 7.37 -3.20
C GLU A 88 4.47 6.81 -3.98
N GLY A 89 3.34 7.53 -3.95
CA GLY A 89 2.08 7.11 -4.54
C GLY A 89 1.11 6.47 -3.53
N LEU A 90 1.57 6.13 -2.33
CA LEU A 90 0.67 5.62 -1.28
C LEU A 90 -0.37 6.68 -0.86
N GLU A 91 -0.07 7.96 -1.01
CA GLU A 91 -0.97 9.07 -0.71
C GLU A 91 -2.28 9.07 -1.52
N TYR A 92 -2.33 8.34 -2.64
CA TYR A 92 -3.55 8.20 -3.44
C TYR A 92 -4.56 7.21 -2.85
N PHE A 93 -4.17 6.40 -1.86
CA PHE A 93 -5.00 5.37 -1.22
C PHE A 93 -5.89 5.96 -0.11
N THR A 94 -6.68 6.97 -0.47
CA THR A 94 -7.42 7.79 0.50
C THR A 94 -8.54 7.06 1.24
N SER A 95 -8.97 5.89 0.78
CA SER A 95 -10.01 5.06 1.40
C SER A 95 -9.45 4.03 2.39
N LEU A 96 -8.14 4.06 2.67
CA LEU A 96 -7.54 3.12 3.61
C LEU A 96 -8.11 3.27 5.02
N ARG A 97 -8.56 2.14 5.58
CA ARG A 97 -8.99 1.97 6.97
C ARG A 97 -8.00 1.16 7.79
N TYR A 98 -7.25 0.32 7.14
CA TYR A 98 -6.19 -0.49 7.73
C TYR A 98 -4.93 -0.39 6.89
N LEU A 99 -3.82 -0.04 7.52
CA LEU A 99 -2.50 -0.02 6.89
C LEU A 99 -1.49 -0.70 7.80
N GLU A 100 -0.83 -1.73 7.29
CA GLU A 100 0.31 -2.37 7.92
C GLU A 100 1.53 -2.31 7.02
N ILE A 101 2.65 -1.85 7.57
CA ILE A 101 3.96 -1.83 6.89
C ILE A 101 4.92 -2.58 7.78
N GLU A 102 5.42 -3.71 7.31
CA GLU A 102 6.38 -4.53 8.01
C GLU A 102 7.72 -4.50 7.27
N GLY A 103 8.74 -4.00 7.96
CA GLY A 103 10.12 -3.98 7.50
C GLY A 103 10.90 -5.21 7.91
N ARG A 104 12.17 -5.22 7.53
CA ARG A 104 13.16 -6.18 8.04
C ARG A 104 14.37 -5.45 8.56
N ARG A 105 14.76 -5.73 9.82
CA ARG A 105 16.02 -5.27 10.42
C ARG A 105 16.24 -3.75 10.30
N ARG A 106 15.22 -2.96 10.57
CA ARG A 106 15.24 -1.50 10.47
C ARG A 106 15.48 -1.01 9.03
N ASP A 107 14.72 -1.55 8.09
CA ASP A 107 14.72 -1.06 6.71
C ASP A 107 14.51 0.46 6.68
N THR A 108 15.22 1.12 5.78
CA THR A 108 15.04 2.54 5.51
C THR A 108 14.35 2.68 4.15
N ILE A 109 13.23 3.36 4.12
CA ILE A 109 12.55 3.76 2.88
C ILE A 109 12.89 5.22 2.58
N LEU A 110 13.22 5.50 1.33
CA LEU A 110 13.68 6.83 0.91
C LEU A 110 12.57 7.89 0.98
N HIS A 111 11.33 7.48 0.71
CA HIS A 111 10.20 8.38 0.73
C HIS A 111 9.00 7.71 1.41
N ILE A 112 8.49 8.37 2.44
CA ILE A 112 7.28 8.00 3.16
C ILE A 112 6.36 9.21 3.11
N PRO A 113 5.16 9.09 2.51
CA PRO A 113 4.19 10.17 2.55
C PRO A 113 3.71 10.41 3.98
N SER A 114 3.23 11.62 4.26
CA SER A 114 2.56 11.88 5.54
C SER A 114 1.30 11.01 5.66
N PHE A 115 1.18 10.27 6.77
CA PHE A 115 -0.02 9.48 7.03
C PHE A 115 -1.25 10.36 7.30
N SER A 116 -1.08 11.66 7.52
CA SER A 116 -2.19 12.60 7.72
C SER A 116 -3.17 12.70 6.55
N VAL A 117 -2.82 12.15 5.38
CA VAL A 117 -3.72 12.10 4.20
C VAL A 117 -4.82 11.05 4.34
N PHE A 118 -4.62 10.02 5.18
CA PHE A 118 -5.55 8.90 5.33
C PHE A 118 -6.65 9.22 6.35
N LYS A 119 -7.68 9.95 5.90
CA LYS A 119 -8.74 10.46 6.77
C LYS A 119 -9.61 9.39 7.42
N GLU A 120 -9.79 8.26 6.72
CA GLU A 120 -10.61 7.12 7.15
C GLU A 120 -9.80 6.05 7.90
N LEU A 121 -8.48 6.27 8.11
CA LEU A 121 -7.62 5.27 8.72
C LEU A 121 -8.00 5.03 10.18
N ARG A 122 -8.29 3.77 10.52
CA ARG A 122 -8.66 3.32 11.86
C ARG A 122 -7.55 2.54 12.55
N GLU A 123 -6.74 1.84 11.77
CA GLU A 123 -5.65 1.04 12.31
C GLU A 123 -4.39 1.25 11.48
N LEU A 124 -3.29 1.66 12.15
CA LEU A 124 -1.97 1.83 11.56
C LEU A 124 -0.97 0.96 12.33
N LYS A 125 -0.31 0.05 11.62
CA LYS A 125 0.78 -0.77 12.15
C LYS A 125 2.05 -0.54 11.36
N ILE A 126 3.12 -0.21 12.04
CA ILE A 126 4.46 -0.05 11.48
C ILE A 126 5.39 -0.90 12.31
N LYS A 127 6.12 -1.83 11.66
CA LYS A 127 7.00 -2.77 12.35
C LYS A 127 8.36 -2.82 11.70
N ASP A 128 9.41 -2.86 12.53
CA ASP A 128 10.81 -3.08 12.14
C ASP A 128 11.30 -2.13 11.03
N PHE A 129 10.88 -0.88 11.11
CA PHE A 129 11.05 0.12 10.09
C PHE A 129 11.50 1.43 10.70
N TYR A 130 12.68 1.97 10.32
CA TYR A 130 13.19 3.19 10.92
C TYR A 130 12.36 4.41 10.53
N LEU A 131 11.66 4.96 11.48
CA LEU A 131 10.75 6.09 11.32
C LEU A 131 10.80 6.98 12.58
N PRO A 132 11.70 7.95 12.65
CA PRO A 132 11.92 8.75 13.87
C PRO A 132 10.75 9.66 14.22
N ALA A 133 9.94 10.01 13.24
CA ALA A 133 8.73 10.81 13.44
C ALA A 133 7.60 10.33 12.53
N VAL A 134 6.37 10.39 13.05
CA VAL A 134 5.16 10.01 12.34
C VAL A 134 4.14 11.13 12.47
N ASP A 135 3.59 11.60 11.34
CA ASP A 135 2.46 12.53 11.34
C ASP A 135 1.16 11.78 11.05
N VAL A 136 0.38 11.56 12.10
CA VAL A 136 -0.96 10.97 12.05
C VAL A 136 -2.06 12.01 12.35
N SER A 137 -1.74 13.28 12.32
CA SER A 137 -2.65 14.36 12.71
C SER A 137 -3.92 14.45 11.87
N GLY A 138 -3.89 13.92 10.66
CA GLY A 138 -5.07 13.84 9.79
C GLY A 138 -5.92 12.59 9.96
N CYS A 139 -5.40 11.55 10.61
CA CYS A 139 -6.11 10.28 10.86
C CYS A 139 -7.04 10.42 12.05
N ARG A 140 -8.11 11.20 11.90
CA ARG A 140 -9.00 11.55 13.04
C ARG A 140 -9.77 10.35 13.57
N ASP A 141 -10.03 9.35 12.74
CA ASP A 141 -10.76 8.14 13.09
C ASP A 141 -9.85 7.01 13.59
N LEU A 142 -8.56 7.32 13.85
CA LEU A 142 -7.57 6.33 14.28
C LEU A 142 -7.92 5.77 15.66
N VAL A 143 -8.10 4.44 15.70
CA VAL A 143 -8.47 3.68 16.90
C VAL A 143 -7.27 2.90 17.45
N SER A 144 -6.41 2.43 16.59
CA SER A 144 -5.24 1.63 16.95
C SER A 144 -3.99 2.12 16.21
N PHE A 145 -2.93 2.37 16.97
CA PHE A 145 -1.61 2.71 16.44
C PHE A 145 -0.57 1.80 17.07
N THR A 146 0.20 1.11 16.25
CA THR A 146 1.32 0.26 16.66
C THR A 146 2.57 0.68 15.90
N CYS A 147 3.67 0.94 16.62
CA CYS A 147 4.96 1.31 16.02
C CYS A 147 6.11 0.58 16.71
N THR A 148 6.24 -0.70 16.40
CA THR A 148 7.20 -1.59 17.06
C THR A 148 8.51 -1.64 16.27
N GLY A 149 9.64 -1.46 16.94
CA GLY A 149 10.97 -1.49 16.28
C GLY A 149 11.26 -0.31 15.36
N CYS A 150 10.49 0.77 15.45
CA CYS A 150 10.55 1.89 14.50
C CYS A 150 11.60 2.96 14.86
N GLY A 151 12.09 2.99 16.09
CA GLY A 151 12.98 4.06 16.55
C GLY A 151 12.28 5.42 16.62
N LEU A 152 10.99 5.42 16.94
CA LEU A 152 10.17 6.63 17.02
C LEU A 152 10.68 7.53 18.17
N GLU A 153 11.01 8.77 17.85
CA GLU A 153 11.50 9.78 18.80
C GLU A 153 10.41 10.75 19.22
N THR A 154 9.50 11.04 18.32
CA THR A 154 8.41 12.00 18.55
C THR A 154 7.09 11.50 17.98
N LEU A 155 6.02 11.70 18.73
CA LEU A 155 4.65 11.34 18.33
C LEU A 155 3.66 12.36 18.90
N ASP A 156 2.85 12.98 18.04
CA ASP A 156 1.76 13.86 18.45
C ASP A 156 0.41 13.23 18.16
N LEU A 157 -0.29 12.81 19.20
CA LEU A 157 -1.61 12.16 19.13
C LEU A 157 -2.77 13.06 19.55
N ARG A 158 -2.54 14.36 19.77
CA ARG A 158 -3.58 15.30 20.30
C ARG A 158 -4.83 15.36 19.44
N LYS A 159 -4.72 15.04 18.12
CA LYS A 159 -5.85 15.05 17.18
C LYS A 159 -6.54 13.69 17.02
N ASN A 160 -5.98 12.63 17.59
CA ASN A 160 -6.48 11.25 17.44
C ASN A 160 -7.35 10.88 18.65
N ILE A 161 -8.45 11.61 18.81
CA ILE A 161 -9.32 11.56 20.03
C ILE A 161 -10.04 10.22 20.21
N TYR A 162 -10.11 9.38 19.19
CA TYR A 162 -10.71 8.04 19.25
C TYR A 162 -9.68 6.92 19.49
N LEU A 163 -8.40 7.28 19.70
CA LEU A 163 -7.36 6.28 19.91
C LEU A 163 -7.60 5.49 21.19
N GLN A 164 -7.67 4.16 21.08
CA GLN A 164 -7.93 3.23 22.18
C GLN A 164 -6.72 2.32 22.43
N LYS A 165 -5.93 2.03 21.40
CA LYS A 165 -4.77 1.15 21.48
C LYS A 165 -3.53 1.88 20.97
N LEU A 166 -2.48 1.87 21.80
CA LEU A 166 -1.14 2.37 21.47
C LEU A 166 -0.11 1.34 21.90
N ASP A 167 0.80 0.94 20.98
CA ASP A 167 1.86 -0.05 21.21
C ASP A 167 3.14 0.34 20.46
#